data_d8ce501975e572af5673859ce068313d
#
_entry.id   d8ce501975e572af5673859ce068313d
#
_cell.length_a   1.000
_cell.length_b   1.000
_cell.length_c   1.000
_cell.angle_alpha   90.00
_cell.angle_beta   90.00
_cell.angle_gamma   90.00
#
_symmetry.space_group_name_H-M   'P 1'
#
loop_
_entity.id
_entity.type
_entity.pdbx_description
1 polymer ?
#
loop_
_entity_poly.entity_id
_entity_poly.type
_entity_poly.pdbx_seq_one_letter_code
_entity_poly.pdbx_strand_id
1 'polypeptide(L)'
;MEIKREIYSGQELDSKLQKGINKLANAVKVTMGPKGKLVLIHRPGQHPIVTKDGVTVAQAVNLVDEVENLGAQIIKESASRTADEAGDGTTTATVLAQFIYNEGLKYKTAGFDVMQIKEGIDHACNILINSISENAREVSNNEDLLKVATISANGEEDVAKLIVDAIDAAGPDGHVIVEEAKGFSSSLQVVDGFQMERGFLSPYFVTDKNKMTAEFSKPLILMADRNFNSVRELMKPLEIALEMGRPIVVIANEIEGDALQGLVLNRVKGSLRVAAMKSPGFGGARHDLLLDLESIVGGKVLDSAFDMTSFEPEMFGTCKKMIIHKSKTLVIKEDTRSDETQSRMDIIKEKLSYPGLSDNERELLRYRIQQLSGGIAILRVGAATES
;
A
#
# COMPACT_ATOMS: atom_id res chain seq x y z
N MET A 1 -20.76 -29.47 -11.64
CA MET A 1 -20.29 -28.61 -12.75
C MET A 1 -18.97 -29.20 -13.21
N GLU A 2 -18.95 -29.88 -14.38
CA GLU A 2 -17.68 -30.36 -14.95
C GLU A 2 -16.83 -29.17 -15.32
N ILE A 3 -15.61 -29.10 -14.79
CA ILE A 3 -14.62 -28.07 -15.19
C ILE A 3 -14.11 -28.49 -16.58
N LYS A 4 -14.64 -27.89 -17.62
CA LYS A 4 -14.16 -28.06 -19.00
C LYS A 4 -12.77 -27.45 -19.09
N ARG A 5 -11.75 -28.30 -19.25
CA ARG A 5 -10.37 -27.86 -19.47
C ARG A 5 -10.12 -27.75 -20.97
N GLU A 6 -9.84 -26.55 -21.44
CA GLU A 6 -9.44 -26.30 -22.83
C GLU A 6 -7.93 -26.03 -22.89
N ILE A 7 -7.24 -26.58 -23.89
CA ILE A 7 -5.82 -26.38 -24.09
C ILE A 7 -5.63 -25.56 -25.36
N TYR A 8 -5.05 -24.38 -25.21
CA TYR A 8 -4.68 -23.51 -26.32
C TYR A 8 -3.16 -23.51 -26.46
N SER A 9 -2.64 -23.53 -27.69
CA SER A 9 -1.21 -23.50 -27.98
C SER A 9 -0.92 -22.83 -29.33
N GLY A 10 0.34 -22.46 -29.56
CA GLY A 10 0.81 -21.90 -30.82
C GLY A 10 0.12 -20.59 -31.20
N GLN A 11 -0.12 -20.40 -32.49
CA GLN A 11 -0.66 -19.16 -33.07
C GLN A 11 -2.06 -18.80 -32.56
N GLU A 12 -2.88 -19.77 -32.23
CA GLU A 12 -4.24 -19.52 -31.73
C GLU A 12 -4.18 -18.86 -30.33
N LEU A 13 -3.35 -19.40 -29.44
CA LEU A 13 -3.09 -18.80 -28.12
C LEU A 13 -2.55 -17.37 -28.26
N ASP A 14 -1.50 -17.18 -29.06
CA ASP A 14 -0.88 -15.88 -29.29
C ASP A 14 -1.88 -14.84 -29.81
N SER A 15 -2.73 -15.23 -30.76
CA SER A 15 -3.77 -14.35 -31.33
C SER A 15 -4.81 -13.94 -30.30
N LYS A 16 -5.27 -14.85 -29.44
CA LYS A 16 -6.24 -14.55 -28.39
C LYS A 16 -5.65 -13.66 -27.29
N LEU A 17 -4.44 -13.97 -26.81
CA LEU A 17 -3.73 -13.12 -25.86
C LEU A 17 -3.54 -11.71 -26.39
N GLN A 18 -3.08 -11.58 -27.65
CA GLN A 18 -2.89 -10.29 -28.31
C GLN A 18 -4.19 -9.48 -28.39
N LYS A 19 -5.30 -10.14 -28.72
CA LYS A 19 -6.62 -9.47 -28.74
C LYS A 19 -7.01 -8.94 -27.37
N GLY A 20 -6.81 -9.73 -26.32
CA GLY A 20 -7.09 -9.33 -24.95
C GLY A 20 -6.26 -8.14 -24.50
N ILE A 21 -4.93 -8.20 -24.72
CA ILE A 21 -3.99 -7.10 -24.47
C ILE A 21 -4.44 -5.84 -25.20
N ASN A 22 -4.73 -5.95 -26.50
CA ASN A 22 -5.11 -4.80 -27.30
C ASN A 22 -6.47 -4.21 -26.90
N LYS A 23 -7.46 -5.03 -26.55
CA LYS A 23 -8.76 -4.54 -26.08
C LYS A 23 -8.62 -3.69 -24.80
N LEU A 24 -7.89 -4.19 -23.82
CA LEU A 24 -7.67 -3.46 -22.57
C LEU A 24 -6.83 -2.20 -22.82
N ALA A 25 -5.67 -2.33 -23.44
CA ALA A 25 -4.77 -1.19 -23.65
C ALA A 25 -5.41 -0.08 -24.50
N ASN A 26 -6.21 -0.42 -25.48
CA ASN A 26 -6.94 0.57 -26.29
C ASN A 26 -8.04 1.28 -25.48
N ALA A 27 -8.68 0.62 -24.50
CA ALA A 27 -9.63 1.24 -23.60
C ALA A 27 -8.93 2.25 -22.65
N VAL A 28 -7.75 1.89 -22.13
CA VAL A 28 -6.96 2.76 -21.26
C VAL A 28 -6.32 3.91 -22.02
N LYS A 29 -5.79 3.64 -23.21
CA LYS A 29 -5.05 4.60 -24.05
C LYS A 29 -5.83 5.89 -24.37
N VAL A 30 -7.16 5.84 -24.40
CA VAL A 30 -7.99 7.01 -24.69
C VAL A 30 -7.91 8.09 -23.60
N THR A 31 -7.47 7.74 -22.39
CA THR A 31 -7.28 8.67 -21.27
C THR A 31 -5.93 9.40 -21.29
N MET A 32 -5.01 9.01 -22.19
CA MET A 32 -3.62 9.47 -22.18
C MET A 32 -3.46 10.88 -22.70
N GLY A 33 -2.62 11.64 -21.98
CA GLY A 33 -2.10 12.95 -22.41
C GLY A 33 -3.09 14.11 -22.31
N PRO A 34 -2.69 15.32 -22.80
CA PRO A 34 -3.47 16.55 -22.61
C PRO A 34 -4.85 16.52 -23.29
N LYS A 35 -5.01 15.69 -24.33
CA LYS A 35 -6.28 15.46 -25.03
C LYS A 35 -6.99 14.19 -24.58
N GLY A 36 -6.56 13.60 -23.46
CA GLY A 36 -7.18 12.41 -22.88
C GLY A 36 -8.66 12.60 -22.61
N LYS A 37 -9.44 11.58 -22.94
CA LYS A 37 -10.90 11.58 -22.80
C LYS A 37 -11.33 10.91 -21.52
N LEU A 38 -12.50 11.33 -21.01
CA LEU A 38 -13.19 10.63 -19.95
C LEU A 38 -13.73 9.28 -20.45
N VAL A 39 -13.66 8.28 -19.60
CA VAL A 39 -14.22 6.95 -19.83
C VAL A 39 -15.40 6.76 -18.88
N LEU A 40 -16.53 6.32 -19.42
CA LEU A 40 -17.71 5.96 -18.65
C LEU A 40 -17.69 4.45 -18.39
N ILE A 41 -17.64 4.06 -17.12
CA ILE A 41 -17.68 2.66 -16.70
C ILE A 41 -19.06 2.33 -16.18
N HIS A 42 -19.76 1.43 -16.89
CA HIS A 42 -21.05 0.93 -16.44
C HIS A 42 -20.86 -0.22 -15.45
N ARG A 43 -21.51 -0.12 -14.30
CA ARG A 43 -21.56 -1.18 -13.27
C ARG A 43 -23.02 -1.60 -13.05
N PRO A 44 -23.38 -2.87 -13.29
CA PRO A 44 -24.75 -3.34 -13.06
C PRO A 44 -25.19 -3.11 -11.59
N GLY A 45 -26.31 -2.41 -11.41
CA GLY A 45 -26.85 -2.13 -10.06
C GLY A 45 -26.15 -1.03 -9.27
N GLN A 46 -25.22 -0.30 -9.87
CA GLN A 46 -24.51 0.84 -9.26
C GLN A 46 -24.51 2.05 -10.20
N HIS A 47 -24.21 3.24 -9.65
CA HIS A 47 -24.01 4.43 -10.49
C HIS A 47 -22.79 4.24 -11.42
N PRO A 48 -22.89 4.71 -12.69
CA PRO A 48 -21.76 4.69 -13.60
C PRO A 48 -20.64 5.58 -13.08
N ILE A 49 -19.40 5.14 -13.27
CA ILE A 49 -18.20 5.91 -12.93
C ILE A 49 -17.69 6.61 -14.17
N VAL A 50 -17.40 7.90 -14.04
CA VAL A 50 -16.71 8.70 -15.07
C VAL A 50 -15.30 8.98 -14.58
N THR A 51 -14.29 8.56 -15.34
CA THR A 51 -12.89 8.69 -14.91
C THR A 51 -11.94 8.95 -16.08
N LYS A 52 -10.81 9.60 -15.78
CA LYS A 52 -9.62 9.66 -16.64
C LYS A 52 -8.51 8.74 -16.14
N ASP A 53 -8.67 8.12 -14.97
CA ASP A 53 -7.64 7.28 -14.38
C ASP A 53 -7.52 5.96 -15.13
N GLY A 54 -6.29 5.69 -15.63
CA GLY A 54 -5.98 4.50 -16.42
C GLY A 54 -6.09 3.20 -15.63
N VAL A 55 -5.76 3.20 -14.34
CA VAL A 55 -5.89 2.02 -13.47
C VAL A 55 -7.35 1.64 -13.26
N THR A 56 -8.19 2.61 -12.94
CA THR A 56 -9.63 2.40 -12.76
C THR A 56 -10.26 1.83 -14.03
N VAL A 57 -9.88 2.37 -15.20
CA VAL A 57 -10.34 1.85 -16.51
C VAL A 57 -9.83 0.42 -16.73
N ALA A 58 -8.54 0.16 -16.49
CA ALA A 58 -7.95 -1.17 -16.67
C ALA A 58 -8.65 -2.22 -15.79
N GLN A 59 -8.87 -1.91 -14.51
CA GLN A 59 -9.52 -2.81 -13.56
C GLN A 59 -10.97 -3.14 -13.94
N ALA A 60 -11.67 -2.20 -14.57
CA ALA A 60 -13.06 -2.39 -14.99
C ALA A 60 -13.21 -3.30 -16.24
N VAL A 61 -12.16 -3.47 -17.05
CA VAL A 61 -12.21 -4.31 -18.25
C VAL A 61 -12.23 -5.79 -17.86
N ASN A 62 -13.31 -6.49 -18.21
CA ASN A 62 -13.43 -7.94 -18.12
C ASN A 62 -13.94 -8.46 -19.46
N LEU A 63 -13.24 -9.46 -20.01
CA LEU A 63 -13.56 -10.02 -21.31
C LEU A 63 -14.27 -11.37 -21.18
N VAL A 64 -15.20 -11.65 -22.09
CA VAL A 64 -16.01 -12.87 -22.05
C VAL A 64 -15.19 -14.10 -22.44
N ASP A 65 -14.30 -13.98 -23.43
CA ASP A 65 -13.37 -15.06 -23.79
C ASP A 65 -12.29 -15.18 -22.72
N GLU A 66 -12.19 -16.35 -22.11
CA GLU A 66 -11.27 -16.59 -20.97
C GLU A 66 -9.80 -16.37 -21.36
N VAL A 67 -9.39 -16.75 -22.56
CA VAL A 67 -8.00 -16.61 -23.03
C VAL A 67 -7.68 -15.15 -23.38
N GLU A 68 -8.62 -14.44 -24.02
CA GLU A 68 -8.46 -13.00 -24.23
C GLU A 68 -8.39 -12.28 -22.86
N ASN A 69 -9.19 -12.73 -21.87
CA ASN A 69 -9.16 -12.15 -20.53
C ASN A 69 -7.83 -12.40 -19.82
N LEU A 70 -7.16 -13.54 -20.02
CA LEU A 70 -5.80 -13.75 -19.51
C LEU A 70 -4.82 -12.72 -20.09
N GLY A 71 -4.90 -12.41 -21.39
CA GLY A 71 -4.12 -11.34 -22.01
C GLY A 71 -4.38 -9.98 -21.39
N ALA A 72 -5.65 -9.65 -21.12
CA ALA A 72 -6.01 -8.44 -20.40
C ALA A 72 -5.45 -8.40 -18.96
N GLN A 73 -5.48 -9.53 -18.24
CA GLN A 73 -4.95 -9.62 -16.88
C GLN A 73 -3.45 -9.33 -16.79
N ILE A 74 -2.64 -9.77 -17.76
CA ILE A 74 -1.21 -9.46 -17.82
C ILE A 74 -0.98 -7.94 -17.83
N ILE A 75 -1.75 -7.22 -18.62
CA ILE A 75 -1.65 -5.75 -18.68
C ILE A 75 -2.19 -5.08 -17.42
N LYS A 76 -3.29 -5.61 -16.84
CA LYS A 76 -3.79 -5.12 -15.55
C LYS A 76 -2.74 -5.21 -14.46
N GLU A 77 -2.02 -6.32 -14.38
CA GLU A 77 -0.98 -6.51 -13.38
C GLU A 77 0.15 -5.47 -13.54
N SER A 78 0.57 -5.19 -14.78
CA SER A 78 1.56 -4.14 -15.06
C SER A 78 1.08 -2.76 -14.58
N ALA A 79 -0.17 -2.40 -14.88
CA ALA A 79 -0.74 -1.13 -14.45
C ALA A 79 -0.86 -1.04 -12.92
N SER A 80 -1.31 -2.13 -12.26
CA SER A 80 -1.46 -2.16 -10.80
C SER A 80 -0.11 -2.07 -10.09
N ARG A 81 0.92 -2.78 -10.56
CA ARG A 81 2.27 -2.67 -10.00
C ARG A 81 2.82 -1.25 -10.12
N THR A 82 2.62 -0.61 -11.27
CA THR A 82 3.06 0.78 -11.46
C THR A 82 2.33 1.73 -10.50
N ALA A 83 1.03 1.53 -10.26
CA ALA A 83 0.27 2.29 -9.28
C ALA A 83 0.81 2.09 -7.85
N ASP A 84 1.09 0.84 -7.48
CA ASP A 84 1.54 0.48 -6.13
C ASP A 84 2.97 1.01 -5.85
N GLU A 85 3.86 0.98 -6.84
CA GLU A 85 5.28 1.33 -6.68
C GLU A 85 5.56 2.83 -6.93
N ALA A 86 4.94 3.43 -7.95
CA ALA A 86 5.22 4.80 -8.38
C ALA A 86 4.05 5.78 -8.13
N GLY A 87 2.84 5.28 -7.93
CA GLY A 87 1.64 6.12 -7.73
C GLY A 87 1.12 6.80 -8.99
N ASP A 88 1.88 6.83 -10.08
CA ASP A 88 1.55 7.47 -11.36
C ASP A 88 2.14 6.69 -12.55
N GLY A 89 1.79 7.08 -13.78
CA GLY A 89 2.34 6.47 -14.99
C GLY A 89 1.66 5.16 -15.44
N THR A 90 0.55 4.78 -14.85
CA THR A 90 -0.18 3.54 -15.12
C THR A 90 -0.65 3.40 -16.58
N THR A 91 -1.14 4.49 -17.18
CA THR A 91 -1.51 4.55 -18.59
C THR A 91 -0.29 4.35 -19.49
N THR A 92 0.84 4.99 -19.17
CA THR A 92 2.10 4.83 -19.90
C THR A 92 2.61 3.39 -19.83
N ALA A 93 2.61 2.78 -18.65
CA ALA A 93 2.99 1.37 -18.47
C ALA A 93 2.11 0.43 -19.30
N THR A 94 0.79 0.65 -19.30
CA THR A 94 -0.17 -0.11 -20.12
C THR A 94 0.14 -0.01 -21.61
N VAL A 95 0.42 1.18 -22.12
CA VAL A 95 0.73 1.42 -23.55
C VAL A 95 2.08 0.81 -23.93
N LEU A 96 3.09 0.95 -23.07
CA LEU A 96 4.41 0.34 -23.29
C LEU A 96 4.31 -1.18 -23.31
N ALA A 97 3.62 -1.79 -22.35
CA ALA A 97 3.42 -3.23 -22.30
C ALA A 97 2.71 -3.77 -23.56
N GLN A 98 1.68 -3.07 -24.05
CA GLN A 98 1.03 -3.40 -25.31
C GLN A 98 2.03 -3.36 -26.49
N PHE A 99 2.85 -2.32 -26.54
CA PHE A 99 3.79 -2.12 -27.65
C PHE A 99 4.88 -3.18 -27.65
N ILE A 100 5.48 -3.43 -26.48
CA ILE A 100 6.53 -4.45 -26.30
C ILE A 100 5.99 -5.84 -26.69
N TYR A 101 4.79 -6.20 -26.22
CA TYR A 101 4.18 -7.48 -26.57
C TYR A 101 3.94 -7.61 -28.07
N ASN A 102 3.32 -6.60 -28.69
CA ASN A 102 3.00 -6.65 -30.11
C ASN A 102 4.25 -6.70 -31.00
N GLU A 103 5.29 -5.96 -30.66
CA GLU A 103 6.56 -6.02 -31.39
C GLU A 103 7.27 -7.36 -31.16
N GLY A 104 7.37 -7.82 -29.90
CA GLY A 104 7.93 -9.14 -29.58
C GLY A 104 7.24 -10.30 -30.33
N LEU A 105 5.93 -10.22 -30.45
CA LEU A 105 5.16 -11.23 -31.21
C LEU A 105 5.51 -11.22 -32.70
N LYS A 106 5.80 -10.09 -33.32
CA LYS A 106 6.28 -10.02 -34.71
C LYS A 106 7.61 -10.76 -34.92
N TYR A 107 8.57 -10.52 -34.00
CA TYR A 107 9.87 -11.20 -34.05
C TYR A 107 9.73 -12.71 -33.80
N LYS A 108 8.89 -13.12 -32.82
CA LYS A 108 8.55 -14.53 -32.60
C LYS A 108 7.98 -15.18 -33.88
N THR A 109 7.03 -14.50 -34.53
CA THR A 109 6.41 -14.99 -35.76
C THR A 109 7.40 -15.05 -36.94
N ALA A 110 8.39 -14.17 -36.98
CA ALA A 110 9.49 -14.18 -37.92
C ALA A 110 10.53 -15.28 -37.66
N GLY A 111 10.38 -16.08 -36.59
CA GLY A 111 11.22 -17.23 -36.27
C GLY A 111 12.39 -16.93 -35.34
N PHE A 112 12.46 -15.76 -34.73
CA PHE A 112 13.46 -15.47 -33.69
C PHE A 112 13.19 -16.26 -32.40
N ASP A 113 14.24 -16.64 -31.72
CA ASP A 113 14.16 -17.33 -30.43
C ASP A 113 13.59 -16.40 -29.34
N VAL A 114 12.60 -16.91 -28.59
CA VAL A 114 11.90 -16.11 -27.58
C VAL A 114 12.81 -15.66 -26.43
N MET A 115 13.83 -16.49 -26.09
CA MET A 115 14.80 -16.12 -25.05
C MET A 115 15.72 -14.99 -25.51
N GLN A 116 16.13 -15.00 -26.79
CA GLN A 116 16.91 -13.90 -27.37
C GLN A 116 16.10 -12.60 -27.45
N ILE A 117 14.81 -12.68 -27.77
CA ILE A 117 13.91 -11.52 -27.75
C ILE A 117 13.84 -10.96 -26.33
N LYS A 118 13.67 -11.83 -25.31
CA LYS A 118 13.66 -11.42 -23.89
C LYS A 118 14.95 -10.75 -23.48
N GLU A 119 16.11 -11.33 -23.78
CA GLU A 119 17.42 -10.76 -23.49
C GLU A 119 17.60 -9.37 -24.13
N GLY A 120 17.13 -9.21 -25.38
CA GLY A 120 17.14 -7.91 -26.07
C GLY A 120 16.28 -6.87 -25.39
N ILE A 121 15.08 -7.25 -24.91
CA ILE A 121 14.19 -6.37 -24.15
C ILE A 121 14.86 -5.96 -22.83
N ASP A 122 15.38 -6.92 -22.07
CA ASP A 122 16.05 -6.67 -20.77
C ASP A 122 17.24 -5.74 -20.95
N HIS A 123 18.05 -5.95 -21.97
CA HIS A 123 19.20 -5.09 -22.29
C HIS A 123 18.77 -3.66 -22.64
N ALA A 124 17.76 -3.51 -23.50
CA ALA A 124 17.23 -2.20 -23.87
C ALA A 124 16.62 -1.47 -22.65
N CYS A 125 15.90 -2.17 -21.77
CA CYS A 125 15.37 -1.61 -20.54
C CYS A 125 16.47 -1.06 -19.63
N ASN A 126 17.57 -1.80 -19.43
CA ASN A 126 18.69 -1.35 -18.63
C ASN A 126 19.34 -0.09 -19.19
N ILE A 127 19.55 -0.01 -20.51
CA ILE A 127 20.08 1.20 -21.16
C ILE A 127 19.15 2.40 -20.94
N LEU A 128 17.83 2.20 -21.12
CA LEU A 128 16.85 3.27 -20.96
C LEU A 128 16.77 3.75 -19.50
N ILE A 129 16.79 2.85 -18.52
CA ILE A 129 16.77 3.18 -17.09
C ILE A 129 18.01 4.03 -16.75
N ASN A 130 19.19 3.62 -17.18
CA ASN A 130 20.43 4.39 -16.96
C ASN A 130 20.32 5.79 -17.60
N SER A 131 19.88 5.87 -18.85
CA SER A 131 19.74 7.14 -19.55
C SER A 131 18.70 8.06 -18.89
N ILE A 132 17.59 7.52 -18.38
CA ILE A 132 16.60 8.29 -17.62
C ILE A 132 17.20 8.81 -16.32
N SER A 133 17.94 7.96 -15.59
CA SER A 133 18.59 8.34 -14.33
C SER A 133 19.63 9.44 -14.53
N GLU A 134 20.44 9.37 -15.60
CA GLU A 134 21.44 10.39 -15.93
C GLU A 134 20.80 11.75 -16.31
N ASN A 135 19.61 11.74 -16.89
CA ASN A 135 18.90 12.96 -17.31
C ASN A 135 17.87 13.45 -16.27
N ALA A 136 17.68 12.71 -15.19
CA ALA A 136 16.76 13.10 -14.13
C ALA A 136 17.26 14.35 -13.40
N ARG A 137 16.33 15.22 -13.02
CA ARG A 137 16.59 16.36 -12.14
C ARG A 137 15.97 16.10 -10.80
N GLU A 138 16.71 16.33 -9.74
CA GLU A 138 16.17 16.27 -8.39
C GLU A 138 15.17 17.41 -8.15
N VAL A 139 14.07 17.08 -7.49
CA VAL A 139 13.09 18.07 -7.00
C VAL A 139 13.70 18.71 -5.75
N SER A 140 14.17 19.95 -5.86
CA SER A 140 14.90 20.64 -4.80
C SER A 140 14.13 21.75 -4.09
N ASN A 141 12.95 22.11 -4.60
CA ASN A 141 12.13 23.19 -4.05
C ASN A 141 10.63 22.97 -4.32
N ASN A 142 9.79 23.73 -3.61
CA ASN A 142 8.33 23.62 -3.74
C ASN A 142 7.81 24.05 -5.12
N GLU A 143 8.53 24.89 -5.87
CA GLU A 143 8.12 25.28 -7.23
C GLU A 143 8.23 24.09 -8.20
N ASP A 144 9.32 23.31 -8.11
CA ASP A 144 9.50 22.10 -8.93
C ASP A 144 8.53 21.00 -8.50
N LEU A 145 8.30 20.86 -7.19
CA LEU A 145 7.29 19.94 -6.64
C LEU A 145 5.89 20.30 -7.16
N LEU A 146 5.54 21.58 -7.20
CA LEU A 146 4.26 22.08 -7.72
C LEU A 146 4.09 21.74 -9.22
N LYS A 147 5.15 21.87 -10.02
CA LYS A 147 5.11 21.48 -11.45
C LYS A 147 4.80 19.99 -11.62
N VAL A 148 5.47 19.13 -10.83
CA VAL A 148 5.23 17.68 -10.85
C VAL A 148 3.79 17.39 -10.39
N ALA A 149 3.36 17.94 -9.26
CA ALA A 149 2.00 17.77 -8.74
C ALA A 149 0.92 18.24 -9.73
N THR A 150 1.16 19.37 -10.43
CA THR A 150 0.22 19.89 -11.44
C THR A 150 0.07 18.92 -12.62
N ILE A 151 1.16 18.29 -13.07
CA ILE A 151 1.11 17.29 -14.14
C ILE A 151 0.32 16.07 -13.67
N SER A 152 0.60 15.55 -12.50
CA SER A 152 -0.11 14.39 -11.92
C SER A 152 -1.60 14.69 -11.66
N ALA A 153 -1.93 15.93 -11.33
CA ALA A 153 -3.31 16.42 -11.19
C ALA A 153 -4.00 16.78 -12.51
N ASN A 154 -3.47 16.31 -13.67
CA ASN A 154 -4.00 16.62 -15.00
C ASN A 154 -4.15 18.13 -15.32
N GLY A 155 -3.32 18.98 -14.74
CA GLY A 155 -3.31 20.42 -14.93
C GLY A 155 -4.16 21.22 -13.93
N GLU A 156 -4.72 20.57 -12.90
CA GLU A 156 -5.51 21.23 -11.85
C GLU A 156 -4.56 21.81 -10.78
N GLU A 157 -4.19 23.10 -10.94
CA GLU A 157 -3.25 23.78 -10.06
C GLU A 157 -3.71 23.86 -8.61
N ASP A 158 -5.02 24.03 -8.37
CA ASP A 158 -5.56 24.14 -7.01
C ASP A 158 -5.40 22.81 -6.23
N VAL A 159 -5.63 21.69 -6.89
CA VAL A 159 -5.37 20.35 -6.32
C VAL A 159 -3.88 20.16 -6.08
N ALA A 160 -3.05 20.54 -7.04
CA ALA A 160 -1.60 20.45 -6.92
C ALA A 160 -1.06 21.26 -5.72
N LYS A 161 -1.55 22.49 -5.52
CA LYS A 161 -1.17 23.32 -4.36
C LYS A 161 -1.55 22.65 -3.03
N LEU A 162 -2.78 22.11 -2.93
CA LEU A 162 -3.21 21.40 -1.72
C LEU A 162 -2.30 20.22 -1.39
N ILE A 163 -1.82 19.48 -2.38
CA ILE A 163 -0.89 18.36 -2.19
C ILE A 163 0.50 18.87 -1.75
N VAL A 164 1.00 19.92 -2.42
CA VAL A 164 2.30 20.52 -2.04
C VAL A 164 2.27 21.08 -0.62
N ASP A 165 1.21 21.81 -0.26
CA ASP A 165 1.00 22.32 1.09
C ASP A 165 0.95 21.17 2.12
N ALA A 166 0.33 20.04 1.77
CA ALA A 166 0.27 18.87 2.62
C ALA A 166 1.64 18.21 2.79
N ILE A 167 2.44 18.10 1.73
CA ILE A 167 3.81 17.55 1.78
C ILE A 167 4.71 18.46 2.62
N ASP A 168 4.64 19.77 2.39
CA ASP A 168 5.43 20.76 3.13
C ASP A 168 5.08 20.76 4.63
N ALA A 169 3.79 20.69 4.95
CA ALA A 169 3.29 20.63 6.32
C ALA A 169 3.63 19.31 7.04
N ALA A 170 3.70 18.18 6.30
CA ALA A 170 4.14 16.90 6.85
C ALA A 170 5.65 16.88 7.12
N GLY A 171 6.42 17.71 6.40
CA GLY A 171 7.88 17.74 6.43
C GLY A 171 8.52 16.70 5.51
N PRO A 172 9.87 16.71 5.38
CA PRO A 172 10.61 15.89 4.42
C PRO A 172 10.42 14.38 4.64
N ASP A 173 10.12 13.98 5.86
CA ASP A 173 9.97 12.59 6.29
C ASP A 173 8.50 12.24 6.62
N GLY A 174 7.59 13.18 6.36
CA GLY A 174 6.18 13.04 6.70
C GLY A 174 5.38 12.28 5.63
N HIS A 175 4.18 11.85 6.02
CA HIS A 175 3.27 11.11 5.15
C HIS A 175 2.01 11.93 4.89
N VAL A 176 1.48 11.84 3.67
CA VAL A 176 0.21 12.48 3.30
C VAL A 176 -0.88 11.42 3.14
N ILE A 177 -2.00 11.63 3.82
CA ILE A 177 -3.22 10.82 3.71
C ILE A 177 -4.29 11.67 3.06
N VAL A 178 -4.97 11.15 2.04
CA VAL A 178 -6.12 11.79 1.43
C VAL A 178 -7.40 11.12 1.92
N GLU A 179 -8.30 11.90 2.52
CA GLU A 179 -9.62 11.47 3.00
C GLU A 179 -10.72 12.34 2.36
N GLU A 180 -11.93 11.79 2.26
CA GLU A 180 -13.11 12.58 1.89
C GLU A 180 -13.52 13.50 3.04
N ALA A 181 -13.76 14.78 2.73
CA ALA A 181 -14.32 15.70 3.71
C ALA A 181 -15.83 15.44 3.89
N LYS A 182 -16.34 15.71 5.10
CA LYS A 182 -17.79 15.65 5.37
C LYS A 182 -18.56 16.87 4.80
N GLY A 183 -17.88 17.77 4.11
CA GLY A 183 -18.43 19.01 3.58
C GLY A 183 -17.78 19.42 2.27
N PHE A 184 -18.15 20.59 1.77
CA PHE A 184 -17.72 21.10 0.46
C PHE A 184 -16.31 21.71 0.45
N SER A 185 -15.72 22.00 1.60
CA SER A 185 -14.40 22.64 1.71
C SER A 185 -13.32 21.61 2.03
N SER A 186 -12.21 21.70 1.31
CA SER A 186 -11.00 20.95 1.61
C SER A 186 -10.30 21.51 2.86
N SER A 187 -9.67 20.67 3.65
CA SER A 187 -8.92 21.04 4.84
C SER A 187 -7.67 20.19 5.00
N LEU A 188 -6.61 20.82 5.46
CA LEU A 188 -5.35 20.18 5.81
C LEU A 188 -5.19 20.14 7.33
N GLN A 189 -4.89 18.96 7.87
CA GLN A 189 -4.60 18.77 9.28
C GLN A 189 -3.30 17.97 9.43
N VAL A 190 -2.32 18.51 10.12
CA VAL A 190 -1.12 17.77 10.48
C VAL A 190 -1.34 17.11 11.84
N VAL A 191 -0.99 15.85 11.95
CA VAL A 191 -1.06 15.06 13.18
C VAL A 191 0.23 14.27 13.35
N ASP A 192 0.61 14.01 14.58
CA ASP A 192 1.72 13.11 14.85
C ASP A 192 1.34 11.67 14.49
N GLY A 193 2.24 10.98 13.79
CA GLY A 193 1.98 9.64 13.32
C GLY A 193 3.24 8.86 13.04
N PHE A 194 3.06 7.56 12.83
CA PHE A 194 4.12 6.60 12.58
C PHE A 194 3.72 5.68 11.41
N GLN A 195 4.65 5.44 10.48
CA GLN A 195 4.43 4.48 9.40
C GLN A 195 5.25 3.21 9.64
N MET A 196 4.65 2.07 9.40
CA MET A 196 5.32 0.77 9.35
C MET A 196 5.23 0.19 7.95
N GLU A 197 6.34 -0.35 7.44
CA GLU A 197 6.43 -1.03 6.15
C GLU A 197 5.91 -2.49 6.28
N ARG A 198 4.73 -2.64 6.86
CA ARG A 198 4.01 -3.90 7.01
C ARG A 198 2.52 -3.66 6.88
N GLY A 199 1.83 -4.55 6.19
CA GLY A 199 0.39 -4.51 5.99
C GLY A 199 -0.33 -5.70 6.60
N PHE A 200 -1.62 -5.81 6.30
CA PHE A 200 -2.45 -6.89 6.80
C PHE A 200 -2.04 -8.26 6.23
N LEU A 201 -2.18 -9.30 7.05
CA LEU A 201 -1.88 -10.70 6.66
C LEU A 201 -2.95 -11.33 5.76
N SER A 202 -4.14 -10.77 5.73
CA SER A 202 -5.24 -11.32 4.93
C SER A 202 -6.15 -10.22 4.39
N PRO A 203 -6.56 -10.28 3.11
CA PRO A 203 -7.53 -9.36 2.54
C PRO A 203 -8.91 -9.39 3.24
N TYR A 204 -9.22 -10.44 3.99
CA TYR A 204 -10.46 -10.53 4.76
C TYR A 204 -10.51 -9.53 5.93
N PHE A 205 -9.39 -8.94 6.34
CA PHE A 205 -9.36 -7.88 7.34
C PHE A 205 -9.79 -6.51 6.80
N VAL A 206 -9.85 -6.33 5.48
CA VAL A 206 -10.23 -5.07 4.83
C VAL A 206 -11.60 -4.60 5.31
N THR A 207 -11.68 -3.32 5.69
CA THR A 207 -12.91 -2.65 6.10
C THR A 207 -13.46 -1.73 5.01
N ASP A 208 -12.58 -1.10 4.25
CA ASP A 208 -12.89 -0.28 3.09
C ASP A 208 -12.44 -0.99 1.80
N LYS A 209 -13.42 -1.53 1.07
CA LYS A 209 -13.15 -2.28 -0.18
C LYS A 209 -12.70 -1.39 -1.34
N ASN A 210 -13.05 -0.11 -1.33
CA ASN A 210 -12.68 0.81 -2.40
C ASN A 210 -11.20 1.16 -2.30
N LYS A 211 -10.72 1.43 -1.08
CA LYS A 211 -9.32 1.75 -0.79
C LYS A 211 -8.46 0.52 -0.51
N MET A 212 -9.07 -0.66 -0.41
CA MET A 212 -8.40 -1.91 0.02
C MET A 212 -7.62 -1.74 1.33
N THR A 213 -8.21 -1.04 2.32
CA THR A 213 -7.62 -0.76 3.63
C THR A 213 -8.43 -1.35 4.77
N ALA A 214 -7.76 -1.65 5.87
CA ALA A 214 -8.39 -1.97 7.14
C ALA A 214 -8.21 -0.78 8.08
N GLU A 215 -9.30 -0.05 8.37
CA GLU A 215 -9.28 1.17 9.17
C GLU A 215 -9.96 0.93 10.52
N PHE A 216 -9.27 1.34 11.59
CA PHE A 216 -9.74 1.19 12.95
C PHE A 216 -9.57 2.49 13.74
N SER A 217 -10.65 2.95 14.35
CA SER A 217 -10.63 4.08 15.30
C SER A 217 -10.44 3.53 16.71
N LYS A 218 -9.49 4.09 17.46
CA LYS A 218 -9.13 3.70 18.83
C LYS A 218 -8.97 2.19 19.02
N PRO A 219 -8.17 1.51 18.16
CA PRO A 219 -7.96 0.08 18.31
C PRO A 219 -7.19 -0.25 19.58
N LEU A 220 -7.39 -1.47 20.08
CA LEU A 220 -6.49 -2.13 21.01
C LEU A 220 -5.38 -2.77 20.19
N ILE A 221 -4.13 -2.58 20.56
CA ILE A 221 -2.97 -3.07 19.83
C ILE A 221 -2.24 -4.07 20.71
N LEU A 222 -2.26 -5.34 20.29
CA LEU A 222 -1.46 -6.40 20.91
C LEU A 222 -0.13 -6.48 20.17
N MET A 223 0.97 -6.23 20.88
CA MET A 223 2.33 -6.29 20.34
C MET A 223 3.06 -7.50 20.94
N ALA A 224 3.57 -8.38 20.09
CA ALA A 224 4.24 -9.58 20.55
C ALA A 224 5.50 -9.91 19.72
N ASP A 225 6.63 -10.04 20.40
CA ASP A 225 7.88 -10.53 19.81
C ASP A 225 7.92 -12.07 19.88
N ARG A 226 6.90 -12.70 19.33
CA ARG A 226 6.71 -14.14 19.24
C ARG A 226 5.85 -14.54 18.07
N ASN A 227 5.77 -15.83 17.82
CA ASN A 227 4.87 -16.43 16.81
C ASN A 227 3.59 -16.93 17.47
N PHE A 228 2.47 -16.81 16.75
CA PHE A 228 1.18 -17.41 17.13
C PHE A 228 0.74 -18.41 16.07
N ASN A 229 0.58 -19.67 16.47
CA ASN A 229 0.13 -20.76 15.60
C ASN A 229 -1.27 -21.26 16.00
N SER A 230 -1.67 -21.04 17.24
CA SER A 230 -2.98 -21.44 17.75
C SER A 230 -3.81 -20.26 18.22
N VAL A 231 -5.10 -20.25 17.85
CA VAL A 231 -6.06 -19.24 18.32
C VAL A 231 -6.21 -19.25 19.85
N ARG A 232 -5.93 -20.38 20.50
CA ARG A 232 -6.02 -20.50 21.97
C ARG A 232 -5.07 -19.56 22.69
N GLU A 233 -3.90 -19.27 22.10
CA GLU A 233 -2.95 -18.31 22.64
C GLU A 233 -3.47 -16.85 22.62
N LEU A 234 -4.41 -16.57 21.74
CA LEU A 234 -5.02 -15.24 21.57
C LEU A 234 -6.36 -15.11 22.30
N MET A 235 -6.90 -16.19 22.89
CA MET A 235 -8.25 -16.18 23.48
C MET A 235 -8.43 -15.05 24.51
N LYS A 236 -7.51 -14.93 25.46
CA LYS A 236 -7.63 -13.93 26.53
C LYS A 236 -7.62 -12.49 26.01
N PRO A 237 -6.67 -12.06 25.15
CA PRO A 237 -6.73 -10.72 24.53
C PRO A 237 -7.99 -10.48 23.68
N LEU A 238 -8.48 -11.51 22.97
CA LEU A 238 -9.69 -11.37 22.13
C LEU A 238 -10.96 -11.24 22.99
N GLU A 239 -11.05 -11.97 24.12
CA GLU A 239 -12.15 -11.85 25.07
C GLU A 239 -12.19 -10.45 25.69
N ILE A 240 -11.04 -9.93 26.14
CA ILE A 240 -10.95 -8.56 26.70
C ILE A 240 -11.36 -7.53 25.63
N ALA A 241 -10.90 -7.66 24.39
CA ALA A 241 -11.28 -6.74 23.32
C ALA A 241 -12.79 -6.78 23.02
N LEU A 242 -13.40 -7.96 23.11
CA LEU A 242 -14.85 -8.15 22.94
C LEU A 242 -15.62 -7.50 24.08
N GLU A 243 -15.20 -7.72 25.33
CA GLU A 243 -15.80 -7.11 26.52
C GLU A 243 -15.73 -5.58 26.49
N MET A 244 -14.59 -5.04 26.04
CA MET A 244 -14.39 -3.59 25.87
C MET A 244 -15.13 -3.02 24.65
N GLY A 245 -15.66 -3.84 23.74
CA GLY A 245 -16.35 -3.44 22.51
C GLY A 245 -15.44 -2.69 21.52
N ARG A 246 -14.13 -2.82 21.66
CA ARG A 246 -13.12 -2.13 20.82
C ARG A 246 -12.52 -3.04 19.77
N PRO A 247 -12.15 -2.49 18.58
CA PRO A 247 -11.40 -3.25 17.60
C PRO A 247 -10.01 -3.62 18.13
N ILE A 248 -9.48 -4.76 17.67
CA ILE A 248 -8.15 -5.22 18.05
C ILE A 248 -7.27 -5.43 16.82
N VAL A 249 -6.01 -5.01 16.90
CA VAL A 249 -4.97 -5.30 15.91
C VAL A 249 -3.87 -6.12 16.58
N VAL A 250 -3.60 -7.30 16.03
CA VAL A 250 -2.56 -8.19 16.53
C VAL A 250 -1.31 -8.03 15.68
N ILE A 251 -0.20 -7.66 16.32
CA ILE A 251 1.11 -7.48 15.71
C ILE A 251 2.05 -8.52 16.32
N ALA A 252 2.55 -9.45 15.52
CA ALA A 252 3.43 -10.50 15.97
C ALA A 252 4.45 -10.88 14.90
N ASN A 253 5.48 -11.65 15.29
CA ASN A 253 6.53 -12.08 14.35
C ASN A 253 5.95 -12.90 13.21
N GLU A 254 5.15 -13.90 13.54
CA GLU A 254 4.36 -14.70 12.60
C GLU A 254 2.99 -15.02 13.22
N ILE A 255 1.96 -14.99 12.38
CA ILE A 255 0.61 -15.42 12.76
C ILE A 255 0.12 -16.34 11.65
N GLU A 256 0.07 -17.64 11.94
CA GLU A 256 -0.17 -18.67 10.93
C GLU A 256 -1.17 -19.72 11.42
N GLY A 257 -1.50 -20.67 10.55
CA GLY A 257 -2.29 -21.84 10.88
C GLY A 257 -3.65 -21.50 11.51
N ASP A 258 -3.96 -22.14 12.63
CA ASP A 258 -5.21 -22.00 13.36
C ASP A 258 -5.40 -20.58 13.95
N ALA A 259 -4.31 -19.90 14.34
CA ALA A 259 -4.37 -18.53 14.83
C ALA A 259 -4.91 -17.56 13.76
N LEU A 260 -4.33 -17.57 12.56
CA LEU A 260 -4.76 -16.71 11.47
C LEU A 260 -6.18 -17.04 11.02
N GLN A 261 -6.51 -18.32 10.87
CA GLN A 261 -7.86 -18.79 10.50
C GLN A 261 -8.90 -18.34 11.53
N GLY A 262 -8.59 -18.46 12.81
CA GLY A 262 -9.46 -18.04 13.90
C GLY A 262 -9.75 -16.52 13.86
N LEU A 263 -8.72 -15.69 13.63
CA LEU A 263 -8.88 -14.24 13.50
C LEU A 263 -9.73 -13.86 12.28
N VAL A 264 -9.45 -14.49 11.12
CA VAL A 264 -10.22 -14.26 9.89
C VAL A 264 -11.68 -14.67 10.08
N LEU A 265 -11.94 -15.83 10.72
CA LEU A 265 -13.28 -16.30 10.97
C LEU A 265 -14.09 -15.35 11.87
N ASN A 266 -13.49 -14.84 12.95
CA ASN A 266 -14.09 -13.84 13.83
C ASN A 266 -14.42 -12.54 13.08
N ARG A 267 -13.51 -12.10 12.19
CA ARG A 267 -13.74 -10.92 11.35
C ARG A 267 -14.90 -11.13 10.36
N VAL A 268 -14.92 -12.26 9.64
CA VAL A 268 -15.96 -12.56 8.64
C VAL A 268 -17.33 -12.76 9.26
N LYS A 269 -17.40 -13.43 10.42
CA LYS A 269 -18.66 -13.59 11.18
C LYS A 269 -19.14 -12.30 11.81
N GLY A 270 -18.33 -11.25 11.84
CA GLY A 270 -18.68 -9.98 12.47
C GLY A 270 -18.68 -10.00 14.00
N SER A 271 -18.17 -11.08 14.62
CA SER A 271 -18.12 -11.24 16.08
C SER A 271 -17.11 -10.26 16.70
N LEU A 272 -16.00 -9.97 15.99
CA LEU A 272 -14.97 -9.06 16.46
C LEU A 272 -14.40 -8.25 15.29
N ARG A 273 -14.18 -6.96 15.50
CA ARG A 273 -13.44 -6.12 14.56
C ARG A 273 -11.96 -6.32 14.79
N VAL A 274 -11.33 -7.16 13.97
CA VAL A 274 -9.95 -7.59 14.17
C VAL A 274 -9.15 -7.50 12.87
N ALA A 275 -7.87 -7.20 12.99
CA ALA A 275 -6.86 -7.40 11.95
C ALA A 275 -5.58 -8.00 12.55
N ALA A 276 -4.77 -8.59 11.69
CA ALA A 276 -3.48 -9.15 12.04
C ALA A 276 -2.42 -8.72 11.03
N MET A 277 -1.22 -8.43 11.52
CA MET A 277 -0.06 -8.04 10.73
C MET A 277 1.23 -8.58 11.32
N LYS A 278 2.29 -8.67 10.49
CA LYS A 278 3.62 -9.03 10.96
C LYS A 278 4.29 -7.84 11.65
N SER A 279 5.14 -8.15 12.62
CA SER A 279 6.03 -7.16 13.24
C SER A 279 6.89 -6.45 12.20
N PRO A 280 7.17 -5.14 12.37
CA PRO A 280 8.06 -4.41 11.50
C PRO A 280 9.50 -4.93 11.61
N GLY A 281 10.27 -4.82 10.51
CA GLY A 281 11.68 -5.23 10.46
C GLY A 281 11.93 -6.72 10.35
N PHE A 282 13.22 -7.09 10.44
CA PHE A 282 13.71 -8.46 10.35
C PHE A 282 14.82 -8.69 11.38
N GLY A 283 14.99 -9.94 11.82
CA GLY A 283 16.08 -10.33 12.72
C GLY A 283 16.15 -9.49 13.99
N GLY A 284 17.33 -9.03 14.36
CA GLY A 284 17.57 -8.23 15.60
C GLY A 284 16.90 -6.85 15.62
N ALA A 285 16.66 -6.25 14.45
CA ALA A 285 15.98 -4.95 14.37
C ALA A 285 14.48 -5.02 14.72
N ARG A 286 13.87 -6.20 14.67
CA ARG A 286 12.45 -6.40 14.92
C ARG A 286 12.03 -5.98 16.33
N HIS A 287 12.73 -6.46 17.32
CA HIS A 287 12.46 -6.11 18.73
C HIS A 287 12.55 -4.60 18.98
N ASP A 288 13.59 -3.99 18.44
CA ASP A 288 13.80 -2.54 18.56
C ASP A 288 12.67 -1.73 17.92
N LEU A 289 12.17 -2.17 16.74
CA LEU A 289 11.03 -1.50 16.08
C LEU A 289 9.70 -1.73 16.79
N LEU A 290 9.53 -2.87 17.47
CA LEU A 290 8.37 -3.07 18.35
C LEU A 290 8.42 -2.15 19.56
N LEU A 291 9.61 -1.94 20.17
CA LEU A 291 9.79 -0.97 21.26
C LEU A 291 9.57 0.48 20.78
N ASP A 292 9.93 0.80 19.53
CA ASP A 292 9.62 2.12 18.96
C ASP A 292 8.09 2.29 18.85
N LEU A 293 7.38 1.26 18.39
CA LEU A 293 5.92 1.27 18.34
C LEU A 293 5.32 1.37 19.76
N GLU A 294 5.85 0.63 20.76
CA GLU A 294 5.42 0.71 22.16
C GLU A 294 5.52 2.16 22.69
N SER A 295 6.59 2.88 22.37
CA SER A 295 6.75 4.28 22.78
C SER A 295 5.68 5.21 22.21
N ILE A 296 5.05 4.82 21.09
CA ILE A 296 4.03 5.59 20.41
C ILE A 296 2.63 5.25 20.90
N VAL A 297 2.32 3.95 20.97
CA VAL A 297 0.97 3.46 21.26
C VAL A 297 0.76 3.06 22.72
N GLY A 298 1.84 2.95 23.49
CA GLY A 298 1.85 2.40 24.83
C GLY A 298 1.61 0.91 24.87
N GLY A 299 1.17 0.42 26.00
CA GLY A 299 1.01 -1.01 26.24
C GLY A 299 2.35 -1.68 26.54
N LYS A 300 2.50 -2.94 26.14
CA LYS A 300 3.70 -3.73 26.38
C LYS A 300 3.99 -4.68 25.23
N VAL A 301 5.25 -4.73 24.81
CA VAL A 301 5.74 -5.77 23.90
C VAL A 301 5.92 -7.07 24.67
N LEU A 302 5.19 -8.09 24.26
CA LEU A 302 5.22 -9.41 24.91
C LEU A 302 6.28 -10.28 24.26
N ASP A 303 7.16 -10.85 25.05
CA ASP A 303 8.17 -11.81 24.61
C ASP A 303 7.62 -13.26 24.49
N SER A 304 8.46 -14.17 24.03
CA SER A 304 8.10 -15.58 23.86
C SER A 304 7.86 -16.33 25.18
N ALA A 305 8.38 -15.83 26.30
CA ALA A 305 8.24 -16.43 27.62
C ALA A 305 6.96 -15.98 28.35
N PHE A 306 6.28 -14.95 27.84
CA PHE A 306 5.08 -14.42 28.48
C PHE A 306 3.91 -15.40 28.40
N ASP A 307 3.26 -15.67 29.54
CA ASP A 307 2.05 -16.47 29.61
C ASP A 307 0.83 -15.66 29.21
N MET A 308 0.28 -15.96 28.02
CA MET A 308 -0.87 -15.27 27.47
C MET A 308 -2.16 -15.38 28.29
N THR A 309 -2.23 -16.34 29.23
CA THR A 309 -3.37 -16.45 30.17
C THR A 309 -3.36 -15.37 31.23
N SER A 310 -2.18 -14.78 31.49
CA SER A 310 -1.97 -13.65 32.42
C SER A 310 -2.06 -12.29 31.74
N PHE A 311 -2.60 -12.21 30.53
CA PHE A 311 -2.75 -10.95 29.79
C PHE A 311 -3.80 -10.04 30.43
N GLU A 312 -3.45 -8.78 30.64
CA GLU A 312 -4.27 -7.75 31.28
C GLU A 312 -4.57 -6.58 30.31
N PRO A 313 -5.70 -5.86 30.48
CA PRO A 313 -6.11 -4.77 29.58
C PRO A 313 -5.06 -3.66 29.40
N GLU A 314 -4.26 -3.37 30.42
CA GLU A 314 -3.21 -2.34 30.44
C GLU A 314 -2.03 -2.69 29.53
N MET A 315 -1.91 -3.94 29.14
CA MET A 315 -0.88 -4.41 28.21
C MET A 315 -1.18 -4.07 26.75
N PHE A 316 -2.42 -3.67 26.44
CA PHE A 316 -2.73 -3.17 25.11
C PHE A 316 -2.15 -1.79 24.88
N GLY A 317 -1.54 -1.59 23.69
CA GLY A 317 -1.35 -0.26 23.14
C GLY A 317 -2.66 0.29 22.56
N THR A 318 -2.71 1.59 22.36
CA THR A 318 -3.83 2.26 21.71
C THR A 318 -3.35 3.45 20.88
N CYS A 319 -4.12 3.83 19.86
CA CYS A 319 -3.87 5.03 19.06
C CYS A 319 -5.20 5.64 18.61
N LYS A 320 -5.17 6.88 18.11
CA LYS A 320 -6.37 7.59 17.64
C LYS A 320 -7.00 6.89 16.43
N LYS A 321 -6.18 6.49 15.45
CA LYS A 321 -6.59 5.76 14.25
C LYS A 321 -5.44 4.93 13.73
N MET A 322 -5.74 3.73 13.21
CA MET A 322 -4.81 2.88 12.50
C MET A 322 -5.38 2.56 11.12
N ILE A 323 -4.57 2.74 10.07
CA ILE A 323 -4.92 2.47 8.68
C ILE A 323 -3.93 1.45 8.14
N ILE A 324 -4.39 0.23 7.88
CA ILE A 324 -3.57 -0.89 7.45
C ILE A 324 -3.83 -1.13 5.96
N HIS A 325 -2.81 -0.90 5.14
CA HIS A 325 -2.78 -1.23 3.72
C HIS A 325 -2.21 -2.64 3.50
N LYS A 326 -2.07 -3.04 2.25
CA LYS A 326 -1.48 -4.32 1.86
C LYS A 326 0.00 -4.45 2.28
N SER A 327 0.78 -3.37 2.20
CA SER A 327 2.23 -3.36 2.44
C SER A 327 2.70 -2.39 3.52
N LYS A 328 1.87 -1.45 3.94
CA LYS A 328 2.21 -0.43 4.94
C LYS A 328 1.07 -0.18 5.91
N THR A 329 1.39 0.34 7.08
CA THR A 329 0.42 0.71 8.11
C THR A 329 0.75 2.08 8.66
N LEU A 330 -0.26 2.93 8.77
CA LEU A 330 -0.18 4.27 9.35
C LEU A 330 -0.85 4.25 10.72
N VAL A 331 -0.13 4.73 11.72
CA VAL A 331 -0.57 4.86 13.11
C VAL A 331 -0.65 6.33 13.47
N ILE A 332 -1.84 6.85 13.70
CA ILE A 332 -2.06 8.23 14.16
C ILE A 332 -2.06 8.23 15.68
N LYS A 333 -1.11 8.95 16.27
CA LYS A 333 -0.90 9.00 17.73
C LYS A 333 -2.09 9.65 18.46
N GLU A 334 -2.22 9.34 19.74
CA GLU A 334 -2.92 10.18 20.70
C GLU A 334 -1.93 11.25 21.25
N ASP A 335 -2.40 12.48 21.42
CA ASP A 335 -1.55 13.64 21.79
C ASP A 335 -0.84 13.51 23.16
N THR A 336 -1.07 12.43 23.90
CA THR A 336 -0.66 12.24 25.31
C THR A 336 0.71 11.60 25.51
N ARG A 337 1.42 11.15 24.47
CA ARG A 337 2.66 10.34 24.59
C ARG A 337 3.90 10.94 23.93
N SER A 338 3.97 12.25 23.80
CA SER A 338 5.13 12.95 23.20
C SER A 338 6.43 12.69 23.98
N ASP A 339 6.38 12.64 25.30
CA ASP A 339 7.56 12.50 26.15
C ASP A 339 8.21 11.11 26.05
N GLU A 340 7.40 10.04 25.98
CA GLU A 340 7.89 8.66 25.82
C GLU A 340 8.55 8.47 24.47
N THR A 341 7.94 9.00 23.40
CA THR A 341 8.50 8.97 22.05
C THR A 341 9.79 9.80 21.97
N GLN A 342 9.83 10.97 22.61
CA GLN A 342 11.03 11.80 22.65
C GLN A 342 12.18 11.10 23.39
N SER A 343 11.90 10.50 24.53
CA SER A 343 12.89 9.71 25.29
C SER A 343 13.43 8.56 24.45
N ARG A 344 12.58 7.90 23.67
CA ARG A 344 13.01 6.82 22.77
C ARG A 344 13.91 7.34 21.66
N MET A 345 13.57 8.48 21.03
CA MET A 345 14.41 9.13 20.03
C MET A 345 15.78 9.50 20.57
N ASP A 346 15.85 10.01 21.81
CA ASP A 346 17.12 10.43 22.44
C ASP A 346 18.04 9.21 22.66
N ILE A 347 17.50 8.06 23.09
CA ILE A 347 18.24 6.80 23.17
C ILE A 347 18.80 6.38 21.81
N ILE A 348 18.02 6.51 20.74
CA ILE A 348 18.46 6.14 19.39
C ILE A 348 19.54 7.10 18.88
N LYS A 349 19.41 8.41 19.14
CA LYS A 349 20.43 9.44 18.82
C LYS A 349 21.74 9.18 19.57
N GLU A 350 21.67 8.80 20.83
CA GLU A 350 22.86 8.42 21.60
C GLU A 350 23.54 7.22 20.96
N LYS A 351 22.79 6.15 20.62
CA LYS A 351 23.35 4.99 19.89
C LYS A 351 24.00 5.39 18.58
N LEU A 352 23.39 6.31 17.82
CA LEU A 352 23.91 6.78 16.53
C LEU A 352 25.26 7.50 16.66
N SER A 353 25.57 8.07 17.84
CA SER A 353 26.83 8.77 18.11
C SER A 353 28.01 7.82 18.40
N TYR A 354 27.79 6.51 18.60
CA TYR A 354 28.86 5.58 18.91
C TYR A 354 29.82 5.39 17.73
N PRO A 355 31.14 5.50 17.95
CA PRO A 355 32.14 5.16 16.94
C PRO A 355 32.17 3.65 16.75
N GLY A 356 32.15 3.17 15.49
CA GLY A 356 32.24 1.75 15.17
C GLY A 356 30.95 1.09 14.68
N LEU A 357 29.87 1.85 14.54
CA LEU A 357 28.67 1.37 13.85
C LEU A 357 28.95 1.14 12.36
N SER A 358 28.47 0.03 11.83
CA SER A 358 28.43 -0.22 10.38
C SER A 358 27.49 0.78 9.67
N ASP A 359 27.68 0.96 8.36
CA ASP A 359 26.83 1.85 7.57
C ASP A 359 25.35 1.42 7.61
N ASN A 360 25.08 0.12 7.57
CA ASN A 360 23.74 -0.42 7.67
C ASN A 360 23.07 -0.13 9.03
N GLU A 361 23.85 -0.24 10.14
CA GLU A 361 23.33 0.11 11.48
C GLU A 361 23.04 1.59 11.61
N ARG A 362 23.90 2.44 11.03
CA ARG A 362 23.67 3.89 11.00
C ARG A 362 22.41 4.24 10.20
N GLU A 363 22.23 3.61 9.06
CA GLU A 363 21.07 3.83 8.20
C GLU A 363 19.78 3.39 8.92
N LEU A 364 19.78 2.22 9.56
CA LEU A 364 18.66 1.74 10.35
C LEU A 364 18.31 2.70 11.52
N LEU A 365 19.29 3.19 12.26
CA LEU A 365 19.06 4.13 13.36
C LEU A 365 18.51 5.46 12.84
N ARG A 366 19.00 5.97 11.72
CA ARG A 366 18.47 7.18 11.07
C ARG A 366 17.01 6.97 10.64
N TYR A 367 16.73 5.85 9.98
CA TYR A 367 15.38 5.48 9.58
C TYR A 367 14.42 5.45 10.78
N ARG A 368 14.84 4.87 11.91
CA ARG A 368 14.01 4.82 13.14
C ARG A 368 13.74 6.22 13.71
N ILE A 369 14.75 7.10 13.74
CA ILE A 369 14.56 8.50 14.18
C ILE A 369 13.55 9.19 13.26
N GLN A 370 13.73 9.06 11.95
CA GLN A 370 12.85 9.61 10.93
C GLN A 370 11.40 9.16 11.14
N GLN A 371 11.17 7.87 11.34
CA GLN A 371 9.83 7.33 11.58
C GLN A 371 9.19 7.84 12.88
N LEU A 372 9.97 8.07 13.92
CA LEU A 372 9.49 8.59 15.21
C LEU A 372 9.21 10.10 15.18
N SER A 373 9.93 10.86 14.33
CA SER A 373 9.83 12.32 14.21
C SER A 373 8.85 12.77 13.13
N GLY A 374 8.44 11.89 12.22
CA GLY A 374 7.59 12.23 11.06
C GLY A 374 6.16 12.63 11.47
N GLY A 375 5.63 13.66 10.78
CA GLY A 375 4.22 14.04 10.85
C GLY A 375 3.37 13.32 9.79
N ILE A 376 2.08 13.22 10.03
CA ILE A 376 1.09 12.76 9.04
C ILE A 376 0.21 13.95 8.68
N ALA A 377 0.27 14.39 7.42
CA ALA A 377 -0.66 15.38 6.90
C ALA A 377 -1.93 14.68 6.40
N ILE A 378 -3.06 14.99 7.00
CA ILE A 378 -4.38 14.50 6.57
C ILE A 378 -5.02 15.59 5.72
N LEU A 379 -5.04 15.36 4.41
CA LEU A 379 -5.73 16.21 3.45
C LEU A 379 -7.16 15.67 3.26
N ARG A 380 -8.14 16.42 3.75
CA ARG A 380 -9.55 16.12 3.49
C ARG A 380 -10.01 16.93 2.31
N VAL A 381 -10.43 16.24 1.25
CA VAL A 381 -10.89 16.86 0.00
C VAL A 381 -12.41 16.96 0.05
N GLY A 382 -12.91 18.20 -0.05
CA GLY A 382 -14.34 18.50 -0.12
C GLY A 382 -14.78 18.68 -1.57
N ALA A 383 -15.90 18.06 -1.94
CA ALA A 383 -16.53 18.23 -3.24
C ALA A 383 -18.04 18.11 -3.14
N ALA A 384 -18.75 18.63 -4.15
CA ALA A 384 -20.21 18.53 -4.24
C ALA A 384 -20.68 17.13 -4.67
N THR A 385 -19.81 16.33 -5.29
CA THR A 385 -20.06 14.96 -5.78
C THR A 385 -18.79 14.14 -5.63
N GLU A 386 -18.92 12.81 -5.62
CA GLU A 386 -17.80 11.84 -5.57
C GLU A 386 -16.95 11.81 -6.86
N SER A 387 -17.31 12.52 -7.89
CA SER A 387 -16.65 12.53 -9.19
C SER A 387 -15.65 13.67 -9.35
#